data_36cc288e2ac6ae29afeec0911cbe5d0c
#
_entry.id   36cc288e2ac6ae29afeec0911cbe5d0c
#
_cell.length_a   1.000
_cell.length_b   1.000
_cell.length_c   1.000
_cell.angle_alpha   90.00
_cell.angle_beta   90.00
_cell.angle_gamma   90.00
#
_symmetry.space_group_name_H-M   'P 1'
#
loop_
_entity.id
_entity.type
_entity.pdbx_description
1 polymer ?
#
loop_
_entity_poly.entity_id
_entity_poly.type
_entity_poly.pdbx_seq_one_letter_code
_entity_poly.pdbx_strand_id
1 'polypeptide(L)'
;MQRAFRPMQDAPCAPHSACGNLHPVFCLTPSRSKVSDTETSLLRFTILARGPPPMPNDNLVVIAAMARKGGSGKTTLSRALISAAVAAGRRVLLIDTDSTGVLGTWHKRAEAAGLGSPLLRSATVESVGAVDRRIEQVYAADSADFIFIDTAGVGAEWSDGIAVLADHIVTPVMLSTSDLDVGAQTADWFEKLRARVDDPDSLPRHHVVLNMVDPKTTRADAALIEAAIARFPVVETVMMRRNVYKEMDEKGLLHAVALQKQADPNPLMRPHVRHVVEALEEATDILNNILAA
;
A
#
# COMPACT_ATOMS: atom_id res chain seq x y z
N MET A 1 -19.45 -7.45 18.18
CA MET A 1 -19.45 -8.89 17.80
C MET A 1 -18.03 -9.20 17.37
N GLN A 2 -17.30 -9.96 18.18
CA GLN A 2 -15.93 -10.35 17.87
C GLN A 2 -15.94 -11.34 16.71
N ARG A 3 -15.14 -11.08 15.67
CA ARG A 3 -14.77 -12.11 14.69
C ARG A 3 -14.09 -13.23 15.47
N ALA A 4 -14.72 -14.40 15.55
CA ALA A 4 -14.09 -15.58 16.14
C ALA A 4 -13.02 -16.10 15.17
N PHE A 5 -11.75 -15.78 15.45
CA PHE A 5 -10.63 -16.49 14.87
C PHE A 5 -10.71 -17.96 15.30
N ARG A 6 -10.83 -18.89 14.36
CA ARG A 6 -10.63 -20.31 14.61
C ARG A 6 -9.11 -20.58 14.61
N PRO A 7 -8.57 -21.17 15.68
CA PRO A 7 -7.20 -21.64 15.66
C PRO A 7 -7.09 -22.82 14.69
N MET A 8 -6.03 -22.85 13.89
CA MET A 8 -5.63 -24.03 13.13
C MET A 8 -5.34 -25.16 14.11
N GLN A 9 -6.14 -26.22 14.05
CA GLN A 9 -5.87 -27.45 14.80
C GLN A 9 -4.75 -28.22 14.11
N ASP A 10 -3.78 -28.62 14.93
CA ASP A 10 -2.69 -29.53 14.57
C ASP A 10 -3.22 -30.85 13.98
N ALA A 11 -2.79 -31.17 12.77
CA ALA A 11 -2.94 -32.48 12.19
C ALA A 11 -1.58 -33.18 12.11
N PRO A 12 -1.50 -34.49 12.45
CA PRO A 12 -0.25 -35.20 12.61
C PRO A 12 0.41 -35.53 11.28
N CYS A 13 1.74 -35.48 11.25
CA CYS A 13 2.60 -35.89 10.15
C CYS A 13 2.42 -37.33 9.75
N ALA A 14 2.25 -37.60 8.44
CA ALA A 14 2.60 -38.87 7.80
C ALA A 14 3.37 -38.59 6.48
N PRO A 15 4.35 -39.42 6.09
CA PRO A 15 5.40 -39.05 5.16
C PRO A 15 5.12 -39.44 3.70
N HIS A 16 5.80 -38.71 2.81
CA HIS A 16 6.10 -38.97 1.38
C HIS A 16 5.01 -38.75 0.32
N SER A 17 5.09 -37.64 -0.40
CA SER A 17 5.62 -37.57 -1.76
C SER A 17 5.43 -36.15 -2.32
N ALA A 18 6.41 -35.74 -3.10
CA ALA A 18 6.61 -34.46 -3.73
C ALA A 18 5.35 -33.85 -4.40
N CYS A 19 4.96 -32.66 -3.93
CA CYS A 19 4.38 -31.58 -4.74
C CYS A 19 4.41 -30.31 -3.88
N GLY A 20 5.23 -29.34 -4.27
CA GLY A 20 5.45 -28.11 -3.51
C GLY A 20 4.19 -27.26 -3.40
N ASN A 21 3.71 -27.05 -2.19
CA ASN A 21 2.78 -26.00 -1.86
C ASN A 21 3.54 -24.68 -1.86
N LEU A 22 3.54 -24.01 -3.01
CA LEU A 22 3.90 -22.61 -3.12
C LEU A 22 2.75 -21.80 -2.53
N HIS A 23 2.98 -21.23 -1.36
CA HIS A 23 2.20 -20.06 -0.93
C HIS A 23 2.20 -19.04 -2.09
N PRO A 24 1.09 -18.38 -2.39
CA PRO A 24 1.08 -17.36 -3.42
C PRO A 24 1.92 -16.18 -2.94
N VAL A 25 3.23 -16.22 -3.23
CA VAL A 25 4.07 -15.04 -3.16
C VAL A 25 3.53 -14.11 -4.23
N PHE A 26 3.04 -12.94 -3.82
CA PHE A 26 2.65 -11.87 -4.73
C PHE A 26 3.91 -11.35 -5.42
N CYS A 27 4.35 -12.03 -6.46
CA CYS A 27 5.48 -11.59 -7.25
C CYS A 27 4.97 -10.69 -8.38
N LEU A 28 5.04 -9.39 -8.15
CA LEU A 28 4.89 -8.38 -9.19
C LEU A 28 6.27 -8.24 -9.86
N THR A 29 6.65 -9.18 -10.74
CA THR A 29 7.95 -9.11 -11.42
C THR A 29 7.85 -8.29 -12.69
N PRO A 30 8.63 -7.20 -12.85
CA PRO A 30 8.95 -6.68 -14.16
C PRO A 30 9.89 -7.69 -14.85
N SER A 31 9.49 -8.26 -15.96
CA SER A 31 10.37 -9.11 -16.75
C SER A 31 11.47 -8.27 -17.40
N ARG A 32 12.68 -8.29 -16.85
CA ARG A 32 13.88 -7.78 -17.51
C ARG A 32 14.30 -8.74 -18.61
N SER A 33 13.79 -8.56 -19.82
CA SER A 33 14.47 -9.07 -21.02
C SER A 33 15.53 -8.06 -21.44
N LYS A 34 16.78 -8.51 -21.60
CA LYS A 34 17.84 -7.75 -22.27
C LYS A 34 17.40 -7.47 -23.70
N VAL A 35 17.14 -6.24 -24.02
CA VAL A 35 16.79 -5.78 -25.37
C VAL A 35 18.01 -5.16 -26.02
N SER A 36 18.38 -5.68 -27.19
CA SER A 36 19.35 -5.08 -28.10
C SER A 36 18.77 -3.81 -28.72
N ASP A 37 19.65 -2.82 -28.91
CA ASP A 37 19.35 -1.43 -29.35
C ASP A 37 18.81 -1.37 -30.79
N THR A 38 17.60 -1.75 -31.10
CA THR A 38 16.98 -1.33 -32.39
C THR A 38 15.50 -1.61 -32.55
N GLU A 39 14.72 -1.94 -31.54
CA GLU A 39 13.27 -2.04 -31.75
C GLU A 39 12.51 -1.30 -30.65
N THR A 40 11.54 -0.49 -31.08
CA THR A 40 10.58 0.21 -30.24
C THR A 40 9.81 -0.82 -29.41
N SER A 41 10.40 -1.16 -28.26
CA SER A 41 9.81 -2.10 -27.31
C SER A 41 8.58 -1.45 -26.70
N LEU A 42 7.41 -1.83 -27.20
CA LEU A 42 6.16 -1.72 -26.50
C LEU A 42 6.34 -2.47 -25.16
N LEU A 43 6.48 -1.74 -24.07
CA LEU A 43 6.34 -2.29 -22.73
C LEU A 43 4.91 -2.84 -22.63
N ARG A 44 4.72 -4.07 -23.06
CA ARG A 44 3.52 -4.83 -22.76
C ARG A 44 3.60 -5.16 -21.28
N PHE A 45 2.88 -4.43 -20.46
CA PHE A 45 2.45 -4.97 -19.18
C PHE A 45 1.60 -6.20 -19.48
N THR A 46 2.21 -7.37 -19.49
CA THR A 46 1.47 -8.62 -19.53
C THR A 46 0.82 -8.78 -18.17
N ILE A 47 -0.37 -8.19 -18.01
CA ILE A 47 -1.26 -8.52 -16.92
C ILE A 47 -1.60 -9.98 -17.11
N LEU A 48 -0.96 -10.85 -16.33
CA LEU A 48 -1.39 -12.24 -16.22
C LEU A 48 -2.75 -12.21 -15.54
N ALA A 49 -3.80 -12.11 -16.33
CA ALA A 49 -5.16 -12.35 -15.90
C ALA A 49 -5.23 -13.82 -15.45
N ARG A 50 -4.94 -14.08 -14.18
CA ARG A 50 -5.37 -15.31 -13.55
C ARG A 50 -6.87 -15.18 -13.32
N GLY A 51 -7.62 -16.17 -13.78
CA GLY A 51 -9.06 -16.27 -13.51
C GLY A 51 -9.38 -16.16 -12.02
N PRO A 52 -10.64 -15.90 -11.67
CA PRO A 52 -11.04 -15.65 -10.28
C PRO A 52 -10.56 -16.81 -9.40
N PRO A 53 -9.94 -16.50 -8.23
CA PRO A 53 -9.62 -17.54 -7.27
C PRO A 53 -10.92 -18.22 -6.82
N PRO A 54 -10.93 -19.54 -6.71
CA PRO A 54 -12.08 -20.24 -6.16
C PRO A 54 -12.17 -19.94 -4.66
N MET A 55 -13.31 -19.47 -4.20
CA MET A 55 -13.75 -19.21 -2.82
C MET A 55 -13.62 -17.77 -2.31
N PRO A 56 -14.62 -17.30 -1.58
CA PRO A 56 -14.75 -15.89 -1.23
C PRO A 56 -13.75 -15.49 -0.15
N ASN A 57 -13.01 -14.46 -0.46
CA ASN A 57 -12.38 -13.49 0.44
C ASN A 57 -11.41 -13.94 1.53
N ASP A 58 -10.98 -15.19 1.61
CA ASP A 58 -9.88 -15.58 2.52
C ASP A 58 -8.56 -14.84 2.19
N ASN A 59 -8.53 -14.12 1.06
CA ASN A 59 -7.39 -13.32 0.59
C ASN A 59 -7.64 -11.79 0.64
N LEU A 60 -8.73 -11.33 1.28
CA LEU A 60 -8.95 -9.90 1.45
C LEU A 60 -7.90 -9.34 2.42
N VAL A 61 -7.14 -8.34 2.00
CA VAL A 61 -6.14 -7.66 2.82
C VAL A 61 -6.58 -6.23 3.11
N VAL A 62 -6.57 -5.86 4.39
CA VAL A 62 -6.90 -4.53 4.87
C VAL A 62 -5.62 -3.82 5.32
N ILE A 63 -5.28 -2.72 4.66
CA ILE A 63 -4.09 -1.91 4.95
C ILE A 63 -4.52 -0.53 5.43
N ALA A 64 -4.10 -0.12 6.63
CA ALA A 64 -4.38 1.20 7.18
C ALA A 64 -3.13 2.08 7.19
N ALA A 65 -3.19 3.24 6.55
CA ALA A 65 -2.13 4.25 6.62
C ALA A 65 -2.32 5.11 7.88
N MET A 66 -1.40 5.00 8.82
CA MET A 66 -1.52 5.63 10.14
C MET A 66 -0.23 6.36 10.54
N ALA A 67 -0.34 7.60 11.00
CA ALA A 67 0.76 8.37 11.58
C ALA A 67 0.20 9.52 12.43
N ARG A 68 0.88 9.86 13.52
CA ARG A 68 0.47 10.96 14.40
C ARG A 68 0.60 12.33 13.75
N LYS A 69 1.58 12.52 12.88
CA LYS A 69 1.87 13.82 12.26
C LYS A 69 1.05 14.02 10.99
N GLY A 70 0.41 15.17 10.87
CA GLY A 70 -0.07 15.67 9.59
C GLY A 70 1.11 15.96 8.65
N GLY A 71 0.95 15.69 7.35
CA GLY A 71 2.00 15.96 6.36
C GLY A 71 3.13 14.92 6.29
N SER A 72 3.05 13.80 7.01
CA SER A 72 4.03 12.68 6.91
C SER A 72 3.99 11.95 5.55
N GLY A 73 2.97 12.21 4.73
CA GLY A 73 2.80 11.60 3.41
C GLY A 73 1.90 10.37 3.37
N LYS A 74 1.04 10.14 4.39
CA LYS A 74 0.06 9.03 4.40
C LYS A 74 -0.71 8.93 3.09
N THR A 75 -1.39 9.99 2.72
CA THR A 75 -2.22 10.05 1.52
C THR A 75 -1.44 9.82 0.23
N THR A 76 -0.19 10.32 0.15
CA THR A 76 0.68 10.08 -1.02
C THR A 76 1.11 8.62 -1.09
N LEU A 77 1.49 8.02 0.04
CA LEU A 77 1.83 6.61 0.12
C LEU A 77 0.61 5.74 -0.21
N SER A 78 -0.56 6.03 0.35
CA SER A 78 -1.82 5.32 0.04
C SER A 78 -2.11 5.32 -1.46
N ARG A 79 -2.01 6.47 -2.14
CA ARG A 79 -2.21 6.58 -3.60
C ARG A 79 -1.20 5.75 -4.40
N ALA A 80 0.06 5.74 -3.97
CA ALA A 80 1.12 4.97 -4.63
C ALA A 80 0.86 3.46 -4.49
N LEU A 81 0.55 2.97 -3.29
CA LEU A 81 0.23 1.56 -3.04
C LEU A 81 -1.05 1.12 -3.77
N ILE A 82 -2.09 1.97 -3.78
CA ILE A 82 -3.31 1.75 -4.58
C ILE A 82 -2.97 1.65 -6.06
N SER A 83 -2.10 2.55 -6.58
CA SER A 83 -1.68 2.49 -7.98
C SER A 83 -0.95 1.18 -8.31
N ALA A 84 -0.11 0.68 -7.40
CA ALA A 84 0.57 -0.60 -7.53
C ALA A 84 -0.41 -1.78 -7.53
N ALA A 85 -1.34 -1.83 -6.58
CA ALA A 85 -2.35 -2.89 -6.50
C ALA A 85 -3.24 -2.94 -7.75
N VAL A 86 -3.72 -1.78 -8.21
CA VAL A 86 -4.55 -1.67 -9.43
C VAL A 86 -3.76 -2.02 -10.69
N ALA A 87 -2.50 -1.61 -10.80
CA ALA A 87 -1.62 -1.98 -11.90
C ALA A 87 -1.38 -3.50 -11.98
N ALA A 88 -1.40 -4.18 -10.82
CA ALA A 88 -1.35 -5.64 -10.72
C ALA A 88 -2.70 -6.33 -11.00
N GLY A 89 -3.71 -5.60 -11.44
CA GLY A 89 -5.04 -6.13 -11.75
C GLY A 89 -5.88 -6.44 -10.51
N ARG A 90 -5.54 -5.91 -9.34
CA ARG A 90 -6.27 -6.15 -8.10
C ARG A 90 -7.44 -5.19 -7.93
N ARG A 91 -8.54 -5.71 -7.41
CA ARG A 91 -9.72 -4.92 -7.05
C ARG A 91 -9.46 -4.21 -5.72
N VAL A 92 -9.62 -2.91 -5.69
CA VAL A 92 -9.31 -2.07 -4.53
C VAL A 92 -10.55 -1.30 -4.08
N LEU A 93 -10.82 -1.32 -2.78
CA LEU A 93 -11.70 -0.36 -2.13
C LEU A 93 -10.85 0.60 -1.29
N LEU A 94 -10.91 1.88 -1.62
CA LEU A 94 -10.36 2.96 -0.83
C LEU A 94 -11.42 3.43 0.17
N ILE A 95 -11.07 3.41 1.46
CA ILE A 95 -11.89 4.01 2.53
C ILE A 95 -11.18 5.27 3.02
N ASP A 96 -11.84 6.40 2.81
CA ASP A 96 -11.38 7.71 3.29
C ASP A 96 -12.11 8.02 4.60
N THR A 97 -11.37 8.09 5.71
CA THR A 97 -11.91 8.43 7.03
C THR A 97 -11.59 9.87 7.42
N ASP A 98 -10.87 10.62 6.56
CA ASP A 98 -10.62 12.04 6.77
C ASP A 98 -11.83 12.85 6.29
N SER A 99 -12.36 13.69 7.15
CA SER A 99 -13.50 14.58 6.83
C SER A 99 -13.21 15.55 5.68
N THR A 100 -11.93 15.80 5.36
CA THR A 100 -11.53 16.61 4.20
C THR A 100 -11.79 15.92 2.86
N GLY A 101 -11.96 14.60 2.84
CA GLY A 101 -12.31 13.82 1.65
C GLY A 101 -11.29 13.90 0.52
N VAL A 102 -10.01 14.09 0.84
CA VAL A 102 -8.93 14.32 -0.14
C VAL A 102 -8.77 13.15 -1.09
N LEU A 103 -8.83 11.91 -0.58
CA LEU A 103 -8.68 10.73 -1.42
C LEU A 103 -9.93 10.45 -2.28
N GLY A 104 -11.12 10.63 -1.71
CA GLY A 104 -12.36 10.52 -2.48
C GLY A 104 -12.41 11.55 -3.63
N THR A 105 -11.95 12.77 -3.38
CA THR A 105 -11.85 13.84 -4.40
C THR A 105 -10.81 13.49 -5.45
N TRP A 106 -9.66 12.96 -5.07
CA TRP A 106 -8.63 12.48 -5.99
C TRP A 106 -9.16 11.37 -6.91
N HIS A 107 -9.87 10.39 -6.37
CA HIS A 107 -10.45 9.30 -7.16
C HIS A 107 -11.41 9.82 -8.23
N LYS A 108 -12.35 10.69 -7.85
CA LYS A 108 -13.30 11.33 -8.79
C LYS A 108 -12.58 12.12 -9.88
N ARG A 109 -11.52 12.82 -9.53
CA ARG A 109 -10.69 13.59 -10.47
C ARG A 109 -9.96 12.68 -11.46
N ALA A 110 -9.41 11.57 -10.99
CA ALA A 110 -8.78 10.56 -11.81
C ALA A 110 -9.77 9.92 -12.81
N GLU A 111 -10.98 9.61 -12.38
CA GLU A 111 -12.05 9.09 -13.24
C GLU A 111 -12.43 10.12 -14.32
N ALA A 112 -12.65 11.38 -13.93
CA ALA A 112 -13.01 12.45 -14.85
C ALA A 112 -11.91 12.73 -15.90
N ALA A 113 -10.64 12.53 -15.54
CA ALA A 113 -9.50 12.66 -16.44
C ALA A 113 -9.25 11.40 -17.32
N GLY A 114 -10.02 10.32 -17.16
CA GLY A 114 -9.77 9.04 -17.82
C GLY A 114 -8.50 8.32 -17.33
N LEU A 115 -7.99 8.69 -16.17
CA LEU A 115 -6.79 8.14 -15.53
C LEU A 115 -7.11 7.39 -14.22
N GLY A 116 -8.38 7.03 -14.05
CA GLY A 116 -8.88 6.10 -13.04
C GLY A 116 -8.82 4.65 -13.52
N SER A 117 -9.51 3.77 -12.78
CA SER A 117 -9.65 2.36 -13.13
C SER A 117 -10.97 1.80 -12.60
N PRO A 118 -11.67 0.94 -13.35
CA PRO A 118 -12.87 0.24 -12.85
C PRO A 118 -12.56 -0.72 -11.68
N LEU A 119 -11.29 -1.05 -11.46
CA LEU A 119 -10.83 -1.86 -10.33
C LEU A 119 -10.72 -1.06 -9.04
N LEU A 120 -10.74 0.28 -9.08
CA LEU A 120 -10.69 1.15 -7.92
C LEU A 120 -12.09 1.69 -7.61
N ARG A 121 -12.53 1.50 -6.38
CA ARG A 121 -13.73 2.14 -5.82
C ARG A 121 -13.35 2.91 -4.57
N SER A 122 -14.12 3.93 -4.22
CA SER A 122 -13.92 4.70 -2.99
C SER A 122 -15.19 4.82 -2.18
N ALA A 123 -15.03 4.92 -0.86
CA ALA A 123 -16.09 5.22 0.08
C ALA A 123 -15.56 6.18 1.15
N THR A 124 -16.36 7.16 1.53
CA THR A 124 -16.09 8.00 2.71
C THR A 124 -16.93 7.47 3.85
N VAL A 125 -16.33 7.34 5.03
CA VAL A 125 -17.00 6.84 6.23
C VAL A 125 -16.63 7.70 7.44
N GLU A 126 -17.58 7.83 8.38
CA GLU A 126 -17.47 8.77 9.51
C GLU A 126 -17.49 8.05 10.88
N SER A 127 -17.25 6.75 10.91
CA SER A 127 -17.14 5.98 12.15
C SER A 127 -16.45 4.64 11.95
N VAL A 128 -15.81 4.12 13.00
CA VAL A 128 -15.18 2.78 13.02
C VAL A 128 -16.21 1.70 12.68
N GLY A 129 -17.42 1.76 13.24
CA GLY A 129 -18.47 0.79 12.90
C GLY A 129 -18.97 0.86 11.45
N ALA A 130 -18.78 2.00 10.75
CA ALA A 130 -19.07 2.08 9.33
C ALA A 130 -17.92 1.46 8.50
N VAL A 131 -16.66 1.59 8.95
CA VAL A 131 -15.51 0.88 8.35
C VAL A 131 -15.71 -0.63 8.47
N ASP A 132 -16.01 -1.11 9.67
CA ASP A 132 -16.24 -2.54 9.95
C ASP A 132 -17.33 -3.12 9.05
N ARG A 133 -18.52 -2.50 9.02
CA ARG A 133 -19.61 -2.91 8.11
C ARG A 133 -19.19 -2.91 6.65
N ARG A 134 -18.33 -1.97 6.22
CA ARG A 134 -17.86 -1.92 4.85
C ARG A 134 -16.89 -3.06 4.53
N ILE A 135 -16.01 -3.41 5.47
CA ILE A 135 -15.13 -4.58 5.36
C ILE A 135 -15.97 -5.86 5.27
N GLU A 136 -16.97 -6.02 6.15
CA GLU A 136 -17.89 -7.17 6.11
C GLU A 136 -18.64 -7.29 4.77
N GLN A 137 -19.13 -6.17 4.22
CA GLN A 137 -19.81 -6.15 2.93
C GLN A 137 -18.88 -6.58 1.78
N VAL A 138 -17.64 -6.11 1.79
CA VAL A 138 -16.61 -6.48 0.79
C VAL A 138 -16.27 -7.96 0.91
N TYR A 139 -16.10 -8.44 2.14
CA TYR A 139 -15.84 -9.83 2.45
C TYR A 139 -16.97 -10.75 1.94
N ALA A 140 -18.21 -10.44 2.30
CA ALA A 140 -19.38 -11.25 1.92
C ALA A 140 -19.66 -11.27 0.41
N ALA A 141 -19.33 -10.16 -0.30
CA ALA A 141 -19.60 -10.00 -1.72
C ALA A 141 -18.44 -10.36 -2.62
N ASP A 142 -17.29 -10.76 -2.08
CA ASP A 142 -16.02 -10.92 -2.82
C ASP A 142 -15.75 -9.78 -3.81
N SER A 143 -15.85 -8.55 -3.32
CA SER A 143 -15.92 -7.40 -4.21
C SER A 143 -14.65 -6.55 -4.27
N ALA A 144 -13.62 -6.88 -3.47
CA ALA A 144 -12.28 -6.32 -3.55
C ALA A 144 -11.24 -7.31 -3.01
N ASP A 145 -10.00 -7.18 -3.46
CA ASP A 145 -8.85 -7.95 -2.99
C ASP A 145 -8.07 -7.16 -1.92
N PHE A 146 -8.14 -5.83 -2.00
CA PHE A 146 -7.54 -4.92 -1.03
C PHE A 146 -8.55 -3.88 -0.53
N ILE A 147 -8.44 -3.55 0.76
CA ILE A 147 -9.02 -2.34 1.32
C ILE A 147 -7.88 -1.46 1.81
N PHE A 148 -7.77 -0.23 1.31
CA PHE A 148 -6.88 0.78 1.84
C PHE A 148 -7.68 1.77 2.67
N ILE A 149 -7.29 1.96 3.94
CA ILE A 149 -7.90 2.93 4.85
C ILE A 149 -6.92 4.09 5.04
N ASP A 150 -7.27 5.28 4.57
CA ASP A 150 -6.54 6.50 4.87
C ASP A 150 -7.12 7.17 6.10
N THR A 151 -6.27 7.48 7.08
CA THR A 151 -6.72 8.04 8.36
C THR A 151 -6.30 9.48 8.51
N ALA A 152 -7.10 10.29 9.20
CA ALA A 152 -6.77 11.67 9.52
C ALA A 152 -5.50 11.81 10.39
N GLY A 153 -5.17 10.78 11.18
CA GLY A 153 -3.96 10.70 11.99
C GLY A 153 -4.16 9.86 13.25
N VAL A 154 -3.07 9.31 13.79
CA VAL A 154 -3.10 8.59 15.08
C VAL A 154 -3.27 9.56 16.22
N GLY A 155 -4.11 9.22 17.19
CA GLY A 155 -4.50 10.07 18.33
C GLY A 155 -5.92 10.61 18.18
N ALA A 156 -6.58 10.38 17.03
CA ALA A 156 -8.02 10.52 16.94
C ALA A 156 -8.71 9.38 17.71
N GLU A 157 -9.93 9.61 18.15
CA GLU A 157 -10.75 8.65 18.90
C GLU A 157 -10.90 7.28 18.18
N TRP A 158 -10.74 7.26 16.87
CA TRP A 158 -10.91 6.08 16.03
C TRP A 158 -9.65 5.23 15.83
N SER A 159 -8.48 5.73 16.25
CA SER A 159 -7.20 5.11 15.88
C SER A 159 -7.10 3.65 16.33
N ASP A 160 -7.49 3.37 17.58
CA ASP A 160 -7.47 2.01 18.13
C ASP A 160 -8.47 1.11 17.38
N GLY A 161 -9.67 1.63 17.10
CA GLY A 161 -10.70 0.88 16.38
C GLY A 161 -10.31 0.55 14.92
N ILE A 162 -9.68 1.48 14.21
CA ILE A 162 -9.19 1.21 12.84
C ILE A 162 -8.04 0.20 12.87
N ALA A 163 -7.13 0.33 13.87
CA ALA A 163 -6.00 -0.59 14.00
C ALA A 163 -6.46 -2.05 14.13
N VAL A 164 -7.47 -2.34 14.94
CA VAL A 164 -7.97 -3.72 15.13
C VAL A 164 -8.75 -4.27 13.95
N LEU A 165 -9.10 -3.44 12.97
CA LEU A 165 -9.80 -3.84 11.74
C LEU A 165 -8.83 -4.10 10.57
N ALA A 166 -7.57 -3.71 10.71
CA ALA A 166 -6.57 -3.86 9.66
C ALA A 166 -5.77 -5.16 9.82
N ASP A 167 -5.20 -5.66 8.72
CA ASP A 167 -4.19 -6.72 8.70
C ASP A 167 -2.78 -6.12 8.76
N HIS A 168 -2.61 -4.92 8.19
CA HIS A 168 -1.35 -4.20 8.18
C HIS A 168 -1.57 -2.72 8.50
N ILE A 169 -0.73 -2.18 9.40
CA ILE A 169 -0.56 -0.74 9.62
C ILE A 169 0.69 -0.29 8.90
N VAL A 170 0.58 0.79 8.12
CA VAL A 170 1.71 1.38 7.40
C VAL A 170 1.91 2.82 7.86
N THR A 171 3.09 3.10 8.42
CA THR A 171 3.46 4.43 8.92
C THR A 171 4.54 5.04 8.06
N PRO A 172 4.25 6.09 7.27
CA PRO A 172 5.28 6.84 6.56
C PRO A 172 6.07 7.74 7.53
N VAL A 173 7.39 7.69 7.45
CA VAL A 173 8.31 8.52 8.26
C VAL A 173 9.33 9.19 7.35
N MET A 174 9.42 10.53 7.42
CA MET A 174 10.44 11.29 6.67
C MET A 174 11.77 11.30 7.40
N LEU A 175 12.87 11.49 6.66
CA LEU A 175 14.23 11.51 7.22
C LEU A 175 14.54 12.87 7.85
N SER A 176 14.03 13.09 9.06
CA SER A 176 14.46 14.16 9.96
C SER A 176 14.37 13.69 11.41
N THR A 177 15.16 14.26 12.30
CA THR A 177 15.13 13.91 13.73
C THR A 177 13.70 14.05 14.29
N SER A 178 13.03 15.17 13.97
CA SER A 178 11.65 15.41 14.45
C SER A 178 10.63 14.41 13.88
N ASP A 179 10.81 13.94 12.66
CA ASP A 179 9.92 12.96 12.04
C ASP A 179 10.14 11.55 12.62
N LEU A 180 11.40 11.19 12.91
CA LEU A 180 11.71 9.96 13.63
C LEU A 180 11.11 9.97 15.05
N ASP A 181 11.16 11.08 15.76
CA ASP A 181 10.56 11.19 17.08
C ASP A 181 9.03 11.07 17.07
N VAL A 182 8.37 11.63 16.03
CA VAL A 182 6.93 11.45 15.84
C VAL A 182 6.61 10.02 15.38
N GLY A 183 7.46 9.41 14.55
CA GLY A 183 7.37 8.00 14.20
C GLY A 183 7.43 7.10 15.43
N ALA A 184 8.34 7.40 16.37
CA ALA A 184 8.43 6.71 17.65
C ALA A 184 7.13 6.83 18.47
N GLN A 185 6.51 8.00 18.50
CA GLN A 185 5.23 8.16 19.19
C GLN A 185 4.10 7.32 18.58
N THR A 186 4.17 7.06 17.25
CA THR A 186 3.21 6.17 16.59
C THR A 186 3.49 4.71 16.96
N ALA A 187 4.75 4.29 16.97
CA ALA A 187 5.16 2.95 17.40
C ALA A 187 4.80 2.72 18.89
N ASP A 188 5.12 3.68 19.77
CA ASP A 188 4.77 3.61 21.19
C ASP A 188 3.26 3.51 21.43
N TRP A 189 2.45 4.21 20.63
CA TRP A 189 1.00 4.08 20.68
C TRP A 189 0.58 2.65 20.32
N PHE A 190 1.15 2.08 19.27
CA PHE A 190 0.81 0.74 18.82
C PHE A 190 1.23 -0.32 19.85
N GLU A 191 2.41 -0.20 20.46
CA GLU A 191 2.85 -1.10 21.54
C GLU A 191 1.94 -0.97 22.78
N LYS A 192 1.47 0.23 23.11
CA LYS A 192 0.48 0.42 24.19
C LYS A 192 -0.88 -0.20 23.84
N LEU A 193 -1.27 -0.22 22.57
CA LEU A 193 -2.45 -0.93 22.11
C LEU A 193 -2.26 -2.43 22.29
N ARG A 194 -1.12 -2.98 21.86
CA ARG A 194 -0.76 -4.40 22.05
C ARG A 194 -0.83 -4.84 23.51
N ALA A 195 -0.35 -4.00 24.43
CA ALA A 195 -0.37 -4.29 25.85
C ALA A 195 -1.77 -4.28 26.48
N ARG A 196 -2.81 -3.79 25.78
CA ARG A 196 -4.19 -3.68 26.28
C ARG A 196 -5.12 -4.77 25.76
N VAL A 197 -4.71 -5.52 24.75
CA VAL A 197 -5.52 -6.60 24.17
C VAL A 197 -5.13 -7.94 24.77
N ASP A 198 -6.10 -8.83 24.88
CA ASP A 198 -5.89 -10.18 25.44
C ASP A 198 -5.02 -11.04 24.52
N ASP A 199 -5.12 -10.84 23.19
CA ASP A 199 -4.35 -11.55 22.17
C ASP A 199 -3.58 -10.54 21.28
N PRO A 200 -2.32 -10.24 21.63
CA PRO A 200 -1.50 -9.31 20.85
C PRO A 200 -1.21 -9.77 19.41
N ASP A 201 -1.27 -11.08 19.15
CA ASP A 201 -1.02 -11.65 17.82
C ASP A 201 -2.22 -11.47 16.88
N SER A 202 -3.40 -11.13 17.44
CA SER A 202 -4.57 -10.74 16.65
C SER A 202 -4.49 -9.32 16.08
N LEU A 203 -3.53 -8.51 16.53
CA LEU A 203 -3.33 -7.16 16.02
C LEU A 203 -2.55 -7.16 14.70
N PRO A 204 -2.75 -6.11 13.88
CA PRO A 204 -2.08 -5.99 12.58
C PRO A 204 -0.56 -5.96 12.72
N ARG A 205 0.13 -6.32 11.64
CA ARG A 205 1.56 -6.09 11.53
C ARG A 205 1.83 -4.60 11.29
N HIS A 206 2.80 -4.06 12.00
CA HIS A 206 3.21 -2.65 11.84
C HIS A 206 4.41 -2.56 10.91
N HIS A 207 4.33 -1.69 9.90
CA HIS A 207 5.37 -1.44 8.92
C HIS A 207 5.68 0.05 8.89
N VAL A 208 6.96 0.39 8.86
CA VAL A 208 7.40 1.77 8.67
C VAL A 208 8.02 1.91 7.28
N VAL A 209 7.52 2.86 6.49
CA VAL A 209 8.07 3.23 5.18
C VAL A 209 8.84 4.53 5.32
N LEU A 210 10.16 4.50 5.06
CA LEU A 210 10.93 5.74 4.94
C LEU A 210 10.47 6.49 3.70
N ASN A 211 9.92 7.68 3.90
CA ASN A 211 9.17 8.42 2.90
C ASN A 211 9.89 9.69 2.48
N MET A 212 9.73 10.07 1.20
CA MET A 212 10.34 11.27 0.62
C MET A 212 11.86 11.31 0.78
N VAL A 213 12.53 10.16 0.67
CA VAL A 213 13.98 10.05 0.73
C VAL A 213 14.60 10.71 -0.51
N ASP A 214 15.57 11.59 -0.30
CA ASP A 214 16.23 12.25 -1.42
C ASP A 214 17.14 11.27 -2.20
N PRO A 215 17.15 11.32 -3.55
CA PRO A 215 17.98 10.42 -4.35
C PRO A 215 19.50 10.56 -4.09
N LYS A 216 19.92 11.72 -3.57
CA LYS A 216 21.30 11.97 -3.13
C LYS A 216 21.36 11.92 -1.61
N THR A 217 21.62 10.74 -1.09
CA THR A 217 21.75 10.51 0.35
C THR A 217 23.05 11.13 0.88
N THR A 218 22.95 11.96 1.90
CA THR A 218 24.09 12.52 2.64
C THR A 218 24.52 11.57 3.77
N ARG A 219 25.66 11.86 4.42
CA ARG A 219 26.07 11.13 5.64
C ARG A 219 25.06 11.30 6.77
N ALA A 220 24.42 12.46 6.87
CA ALA A 220 23.39 12.72 7.86
C ALA A 220 22.14 11.87 7.58
N ASP A 221 21.73 11.76 6.31
CA ASP A 221 20.60 10.90 5.93
C ASP A 221 20.89 9.42 6.23
N ALA A 222 22.13 8.95 5.93
CA ALA A 222 22.52 7.58 6.26
C ALA A 222 22.41 7.29 7.76
N ALA A 223 22.88 8.21 8.61
CA ALA A 223 22.74 8.07 10.06
C ALA A 223 21.28 8.06 10.53
N LEU A 224 20.39 8.84 9.89
CA LEU A 224 18.96 8.83 10.18
C LEU A 224 18.29 7.52 9.72
N ILE A 225 18.70 6.97 8.58
CA ILE A 225 18.23 5.65 8.10
C ILE A 225 18.63 4.56 9.10
N GLU A 226 19.89 4.53 9.53
CA GLU A 226 20.38 3.58 10.55
C GLU A 226 19.59 3.71 11.86
N ALA A 227 19.36 4.94 12.32
CA ALA A 227 18.56 5.20 13.51
C ALA A 227 17.10 4.74 13.35
N ALA A 228 16.51 4.90 12.16
CA ALA A 228 15.17 4.43 11.87
C ALA A 228 15.10 2.90 11.90
N ILE A 229 16.02 2.21 11.24
CA ILE A 229 16.09 0.73 11.20
C ILE A 229 16.29 0.15 12.62
N ALA A 230 17.05 0.83 13.47
CA ALA A 230 17.25 0.40 14.85
C ALA A 230 16.01 0.56 15.75
N ARG A 231 15.06 1.45 15.36
CA ARG A 231 13.89 1.82 16.19
C ARG A 231 12.57 1.26 15.70
N PHE A 232 12.46 0.95 14.40
CA PHE A 232 11.19 0.64 13.76
C PHE A 232 11.27 -0.62 12.89
N PRO A 233 10.14 -1.29 12.64
CA PRO A 233 10.03 -2.32 11.60
C PRO A 233 10.00 -1.67 10.20
N VAL A 234 11.17 -1.17 9.76
CA VAL A 234 11.29 -0.50 8.46
C VAL A 234 11.24 -1.54 7.35
N VAL A 235 10.39 -1.31 6.34
CA VAL A 235 10.37 -2.13 5.13
C VAL A 235 11.63 -1.88 4.28
N GLU A 236 12.06 -2.88 3.52
CA GLU A 236 13.31 -2.83 2.77
C GLU A 236 13.33 -1.69 1.74
N THR A 237 12.20 -1.46 1.06
CA THR A 237 12.10 -0.44 0.01
C THR A 237 11.66 0.90 0.58
N VAL A 238 12.42 1.96 0.28
CA VAL A 238 12.09 3.34 0.66
C VAL A 238 11.28 4.04 -0.43
N MET A 239 10.46 5.01 -0.06
CA MET A 239 9.74 5.86 -1.01
C MET A 239 10.57 7.12 -1.31
N MET A 240 11.10 7.22 -2.52
CA MET A 240 11.94 8.34 -2.93
C MET A 240 11.15 9.64 -3.13
N ARG A 241 11.81 10.79 -2.97
CA ARG A 241 11.25 12.09 -3.33
C ARG A 241 11.20 12.24 -4.84
N ARG A 242 9.98 12.22 -5.41
CA ARG A 242 9.76 12.32 -6.86
C ARG A 242 8.67 13.34 -7.18
N ASN A 243 8.88 14.14 -8.22
CA ASN A 243 7.85 15.07 -8.73
C ASN A 243 6.61 14.33 -9.28
N VAL A 244 6.77 13.10 -9.70
CA VAL A 244 5.69 12.27 -10.23
C VAL A 244 4.58 12.02 -9.20
N TYR A 245 4.85 12.08 -7.91
CA TYR A 245 3.81 11.97 -6.89
C TYR A 245 2.90 13.20 -6.82
N LYS A 246 3.39 14.39 -7.21
CA LYS A 246 2.53 15.57 -7.42
C LYS A 246 1.64 15.39 -8.63
N GLU A 247 2.20 14.84 -9.70
CA GLU A 247 1.44 14.53 -10.90
C GLU A 247 0.37 13.44 -10.65
N MET A 248 0.69 12.41 -9.86
CA MET A 248 -0.27 11.40 -9.38
C MET A 248 -1.41 12.05 -8.59
N ASP A 249 -1.10 13.01 -7.71
CA ASP A 249 -2.12 13.75 -6.97
C ASP A 249 -3.04 14.54 -7.90
N GLU A 250 -2.49 15.18 -8.91
CA GLU A 250 -3.26 16.01 -9.86
C GLU A 250 -4.08 15.16 -10.84
N LYS A 251 -3.52 14.08 -11.36
CA LYS A 251 -4.04 13.37 -12.54
C LYS A 251 -4.74 12.06 -12.22
N GLY A 252 -4.17 11.23 -11.35
CA GLY A 252 -4.74 9.90 -11.05
C GLY A 252 -3.68 8.81 -10.86
N LEU A 253 -4.02 7.58 -11.24
CA LEU A 253 -3.21 6.39 -10.99
C LEU A 253 -1.89 6.40 -11.78
N LEU A 254 -0.76 6.03 -11.13
CA LEU A 254 0.57 6.05 -11.74
C LEU A 254 0.64 5.26 -13.05
N HIS A 255 0.07 4.06 -13.09
CA HIS A 255 0.10 3.24 -14.31
C HIS A 255 -0.69 3.90 -15.46
N ALA A 256 -1.82 4.55 -15.16
CA ALA A 256 -2.61 5.25 -16.17
C ALA A 256 -1.87 6.49 -16.69
N VAL A 257 -1.20 7.24 -15.79
CA VAL A 257 -0.32 8.36 -16.15
C VAL A 257 0.85 7.89 -17.03
N ALA A 258 1.47 6.74 -16.70
CA ALA A 258 2.53 6.15 -17.51
C ALA A 258 2.05 5.83 -18.93
N LEU A 259 0.90 5.17 -19.05
CA LEU A 259 0.30 4.83 -20.36
C LEU A 259 -0.07 6.08 -21.16
N GLN A 260 -0.64 7.09 -20.53
CA GLN A 260 -0.96 8.37 -21.18
C GLN A 260 0.30 9.02 -21.75
N LYS A 261 1.39 9.09 -20.96
CA LYS A 261 2.67 9.66 -21.41
C LYS A 261 3.36 8.82 -22.49
N GLN A 262 3.21 7.50 -22.43
CA GLN A 262 3.77 6.60 -23.43
C GLN A 262 3.07 6.75 -24.79
N ALA A 263 1.79 7.08 -24.80
CA ALA A 263 1.02 7.34 -26.00
C ALA A 263 1.34 8.70 -26.64
N ASP A 264 2.06 9.60 -25.93
CA ASP A 264 2.47 10.90 -26.46
C ASP A 264 3.54 10.71 -27.56
N PRO A 265 3.31 11.23 -28.78
CA PRO A 265 4.27 11.09 -29.88
C PRO A 265 5.56 11.89 -29.67
N ASN A 266 5.59 12.81 -28.72
CA ASN A 266 6.75 13.65 -28.45
C ASN A 266 7.90 12.85 -27.81
N PRO A 267 9.08 12.70 -28.47
CA PRO A 267 10.20 11.96 -27.92
C PRO A 267 10.74 12.51 -26.57
N LEU A 268 10.50 13.79 -26.29
CA LEU A 268 10.90 14.42 -25.02
C LEU A 268 10.11 13.90 -23.82
N MET A 269 9.01 13.18 -24.05
CA MET A 269 8.24 12.55 -22.98
C MET A 269 8.85 11.24 -22.46
N ARG A 270 9.75 10.60 -23.20
CA ARG A 270 10.38 9.31 -22.79
C ARG A 270 11.03 9.33 -21.41
N PRO A 271 11.83 10.33 -21.02
CA PRO A 271 12.38 10.41 -19.67
C PRO A 271 11.28 10.53 -18.60
N HIS A 272 10.19 11.25 -18.90
CA HIS A 272 9.07 11.41 -17.99
C HIS A 272 8.29 10.10 -17.78
N VAL A 273 8.14 9.27 -18.83
CA VAL A 273 7.56 7.91 -18.70
C VAL A 273 8.40 7.09 -17.74
N ARG A 274 9.73 7.08 -17.92
CA ARG A 274 10.64 6.32 -17.07
C ARG A 274 10.49 6.67 -15.59
N HIS A 275 10.40 7.95 -15.24
CA HIS A 275 10.24 8.39 -13.85
C HIS A 275 8.90 7.93 -13.24
N VAL A 276 7.82 7.86 -14.04
CA VAL A 276 6.53 7.33 -13.56
C VAL A 276 6.60 5.82 -13.35
N VAL A 277 7.26 5.10 -14.27
CA VAL A 277 7.47 3.65 -14.15
C VAL A 277 8.32 3.32 -12.91
N GLU A 278 9.44 4.01 -12.71
CA GLU A 278 10.28 3.84 -11.53
C GLU A 278 9.51 4.08 -10.21
N ALA A 279 8.61 5.06 -10.18
CA ALA A 279 7.78 5.31 -9.00
C ALA A 279 6.72 4.21 -8.79
N LEU A 280 6.19 3.64 -9.87
CA LEU A 280 5.25 2.52 -9.79
C LEU A 280 5.96 1.23 -9.34
N GLU A 281 7.18 0.96 -9.84
CA GLU A 281 8.02 -0.16 -9.39
C GLU A 281 8.33 -0.04 -7.90
N GLU A 282 8.75 1.14 -7.44
CA GLU A 282 9.03 1.44 -6.04
C GLU A 282 7.78 1.19 -5.15
N ALA A 283 6.61 1.69 -5.56
CA ALA A 283 5.36 1.46 -4.85
C ALA A 283 4.96 -0.04 -4.82
N THR A 284 5.25 -0.76 -5.89
CA THR A 284 5.03 -2.20 -6.01
C THR A 284 5.93 -2.97 -5.05
N ASP A 285 7.22 -2.62 -4.98
CA ASP A 285 8.17 -3.26 -4.08
C ASP A 285 7.81 -2.99 -2.61
N ILE A 286 7.38 -1.76 -2.28
CA ILE A 286 6.89 -1.44 -0.93
C ILE A 286 5.67 -2.31 -0.58
N LEU A 287 4.69 -2.41 -1.49
CA LEU A 287 3.51 -3.24 -1.26
C LEU A 287 3.89 -4.72 -1.06
N ASN A 288 4.80 -5.24 -1.87
CA ASN A 288 5.30 -6.61 -1.73
C ASN A 288 6.01 -6.83 -0.38
N ASN A 289 6.83 -5.88 0.08
CA ASN A 289 7.49 -5.97 1.37
C ASN A 289 6.48 -6.00 2.54
N ILE A 290 5.39 -5.21 2.44
CA ILE A 290 4.31 -5.21 3.44
C ILE A 290 3.62 -6.58 3.49
N LEU A 291 3.34 -7.18 2.33
CA LEU A 291 2.61 -8.44 2.22
C LEU A 291 3.45 -9.67 2.57
N ALA A 292 4.77 -9.59 2.44
CA ALA A 292 5.69 -10.70 2.72
C ALA A 292 6.11 -10.81 4.19
N ALA A 293 5.84 -9.80 5.00
CA ALA A 293 6.32 -9.68 6.38
C ALA A 293 5.53 -10.56 7.41
#